data_2a6a7ab13c29dd61dacb9e63097633f4
#
_entry.id   2a6a7ab13c29dd61dacb9e63097633f4
#
_cell.length_a   1.000
_cell.length_b   1.000
_cell.length_c   1.000
_cell.angle_alpha   90.00
_cell.angle_beta   90.00
_cell.angle_gamma   90.00
#
_symmetry.space_group_name_H-M   'P 1'
#
loop_
_entity.id
_entity.type
_entity.pdbx_description
1 polymer ?
#
loop_
_entity_poly.entity_id
_entity_poly.type
_entity_poly.pdbx_seq_one_letter_code
_entity_poly.pdbx_strand_id
1 'polypeptide(L)'
;MNNKIKYKGVVVPVVTPLTVDFKLDEPAIEKMFNHFHKHHAMPFINGTTGESASLNLNLKKDYIKAAGKFKIAGDVLYAGISSNCLEESIELAKTSFDSGVDAVAATLPSHYHLSTDQMRKYFEQLAEQVPGPVIIYNIPVTTHMSIPLEVIDELSRDERFIGTKDSERNEERLQQSLELWSGREDFCHFMGWAGKSAEALINGSDGLIPSTGNICPGIYDDMIKAIYAGDHDEAFRLQKLSDALGNVYQNGKLLGESLWALKVLMQELYLCNEYIMPPLRALSAADKNKLIKNFHQIVDQGNLIIKTDTNV
;
A
#
# COMPACT_ATOMS: atom_id res chain seq x y z
N MET A 1 7.95 7.69 21.76
CA MET A 1 8.82 8.05 20.60
C MET A 1 7.99 8.81 19.61
N ASN A 2 8.57 9.77 18.88
CA ASN A 2 7.82 10.47 17.82
C ASN A 2 7.74 9.58 16.58
N ASN A 3 6.64 8.82 16.43
CA ASN A 3 6.41 7.89 15.33
C ASN A 3 6.30 8.60 13.98
N LYS A 4 5.82 9.85 13.95
CA LYS A 4 5.69 10.65 12.73
C LYS A 4 7.01 10.97 12.05
N ILE A 5 8.12 10.95 12.78
CA ILE A 5 9.46 11.12 12.19
C ILE A 5 9.84 9.88 11.37
N LYS A 6 9.53 8.70 11.87
CA LYS A 6 9.90 7.42 11.23
C LYS A 6 8.87 6.94 10.20
N TYR A 7 7.58 6.99 10.55
CA TYR A 7 6.49 6.35 9.81
C TYR A 7 5.62 7.38 9.08
N LYS A 8 6.17 8.08 8.08
CA LYS A 8 5.46 9.10 7.30
C LYS A 8 5.88 9.08 5.83
N GLY A 9 5.17 9.84 5.00
CA GLY A 9 5.54 10.01 3.60
C GLY A 9 4.85 9.03 2.66
N VAL A 10 5.51 8.70 1.56
CA VAL A 10 4.95 7.82 0.53
C VAL A 10 5.24 6.37 0.87
N VAL A 11 4.20 5.55 0.97
CA VAL A 11 4.32 4.10 1.18
C VAL A 11 3.66 3.39 0.00
N VAL A 12 4.42 2.62 -0.76
CA VAL A 12 3.91 1.93 -1.94
C VAL A 12 3.40 0.55 -1.55
N PRO A 13 2.10 0.25 -1.74
CA PRO A 13 1.58 -1.11 -1.56
C PRO A 13 2.04 -1.96 -2.74
N VAL A 14 3.15 -2.69 -2.54
CA VAL A 14 3.90 -3.38 -3.60
C VAL A 14 3.12 -4.58 -4.12
N VAL A 15 3.11 -4.78 -5.44
CA VAL A 15 2.68 -6.04 -6.05
C VAL A 15 3.60 -7.19 -5.63
N THR A 16 3.10 -8.42 -5.64
CA THR A 16 3.97 -9.60 -5.47
C THR A 16 4.54 -9.99 -6.83
N PRO A 17 5.85 -9.84 -7.08
CA PRO A 17 6.45 -10.22 -8.35
C PRO A 17 6.52 -11.73 -8.46
N LEU A 18 6.01 -12.28 -9.56
CA LEU A 18 5.91 -13.72 -9.79
C LEU A 18 6.60 -14.13 -11.08
N THR A 19 7.18 -15.33 -11.09
CA THR A 19 7.64 -16.02 -12.29
C THR A 19 6.45 -16.68 -13.01
N VAL A 20 6.68 -17.21 -14.20
CA VAL A 20 5.69 -18.00 -14.97
C VAL A 20 5.14 -19.22 -14.20
N ASP A 21 5.94 -19.78 -13.29
CA ASP A 21 5.56 -20.93 -12.45
C ASP A 21 4.94 -20.48 -11.10
N PHE A 22 4.53 -19.22 -10.98
CA PHE A 22 3.96 -18.63 -9.76
C PHE A 22 4.87 -18.70 -8.55
N LYS A 23 6.16 -18.71 -8.74
CA LYS A 23 7.17 -18.56 -7.68
C LYS A 23 7.55 -17.08 -7.55
N LEU A 24 8.13 -16.74 -6.41
CA LEU A 24 8.62 -15.39 -6.17
C LEU A 24 9.76 -15.04 -7.14
N ASP A 25 9.67 -13.87 -7.77
CA ASP A 25 10.71 -13.29 -8.62
C ASP A 25 11.58 -12.35 -7.78
N GLU A 26 12.58 -12.91 -7.07
CA GLU A 26 13.45 -12.13 -6.18
C GLU A 26 14.20 -10.99 -6.89
N PRO A 27 14.76 -11.14 -8.10
CA PRO A 27 15.38 -10.04 -8.82
C PRO A 27 14.43 -8.84 -9.08
N ALA A 28 13.14 -9.10 -9.27
CA ALA A 28 12.16 -8.04 -9.45
C ALA A 28 11.90 -7.28 -8.14
N ILE A 29 12.03 -7.93 -6.96
CA ILE A 29 11.92 -7.24 -5.66
C ILE A 29 13.00 -6.16 -5.55
N GLU A 30 14.25 -6.50 -5.85
CA GLU A 30 15.38 -5.56 -5.81
C GLU A 30 15.16 -4.38 -6.75
N LYS A 31 14.71 -4.63 -8.00
CA LYS A 31 14.40 -3.57 -8.97
C LYS A 31 13.31 -2.63 -8.46
N MET A 32 12.22 -3.17 -7.94
CA MET A 32 11.11 -2.38 -7.41
C MET A 32 11.55 -1.55 -6.19
N PHE A 33 12.30 -2.12 -5.26
CA PHE A 33 12.77 -1.41 -4.07
C PHE A 33 13.73 -0.27 -4.45
N ASN A 34 14.65 -0.49 -5.38
CA ASN A 34 15.50 0.56 -5.93
C ASN A 34 14.68 1.67 -6.63
N HIS A 35 13.61 1.30 -7.37
CA HIS A 35 12.70 2.25 -7.98
C HIS A 35 12.00 3.13 -6.93
N PHE A 36 11.51 2.55 -5.84
CA PHE A 36 10.86 3.31 -4.77
C PHE A 36 11.84 4.19 -4.00
N HIS A 37 13.00 3.65 -3.64
CA HIS A 37 14.04 4.37 -2.90
C HIS A 37 14.48 5.66 -3.59
N LYS A 38 14.66 5.64 -4.92
CA LYS A 38 15.00 6.83 -5.73
C LYS A 38 14.01 7.98 -5.59
N HIS A 39 12.78 7.69 -5.16
CA HIS A 39 11.70 8.64 -4.99
C HIS A 39 11.24 8.76 -3.53
N HIS A 40 12.10 8.43 -2.57
CA HIS A 40 11.82 8.48 -1.14
C HIS A 40 10.52 7.75 -0.73
N ALA A 41 10.14 6.71 -1.47
CA ALA A 41 8.95 5.92 -1.21
C ALA A 41 9.32 4.59 -0.54
N MET A 42 8.54 4.19 0.46
CA MET A 42 8.77 3.02 1.30
C MET A 42 7.94 1.83 0.83
N PRO A 43 8.48 0.61 0.76
CA PRO A 43 7.72 -0.57 0.35
C PRO A 43 6.78 -1.09 1.43
N PHE A 44 5.54 -1.46 1.04
CA PHE A 44 4.56 -2.18 1.84
C PHE A 44 4.15 -3.46 1.11
N ILE A 45 4.75 -4.59 1.49
CA ILE A 45 4.54 -5.90 0.86
C ILE A 45 3.34 -6.65 1.46
N ASN A 46 2.90 -7.72 0.81
CA ASN A 46 1.79 -8.59 1.28
C ASN A 46 0.48 -7.83 1.62
N GLY A 47 0.28 -6.64 1.06
CA GLY A 47 -1.00 -5.94 1.13
C GLY A 47 -2.00 -6.45 0.09
N THR A 48 -3.15 -5.78 -0.03
CA THR A 48 -4.19 -6.08 -1.03
C THR A 48 -3.64 -5.98 -2.46
N THR A 49 -2.85 -4.95 -2.76
CA THR A 49 -2.18 -4.77 -4.05
C THR A 49 -1.17 -5.89 -4.34
N GLY A 50 -0.59 -6.48 -3.29
CA GLY A 50 0.29 -7.65 -3.37
C GLY A 50 -0.42 -8.98 -3.51
N GLU A 51 -1.73 -9.00 -3.81
CA GLU A 51 -2.50 -10.25 -4.01
C GLU A 51 -2.53 -11.17 -2.77
N SER A 52 -2.28 -10.62 -1.57
CA SER A 52 -2.02 -11.43 -0.36
C SER A 52 -3.11 -12.46 -0.05
N ALA A 53 -4.37 -12.18 -0.41
CA ALA A 53 -5.47 -13.12 -0.23
C ALA A 53 -5.40 -14.36 -1.15
N SER A 54 -4.61 -14.30 -2.23
CA SER A 54 -4.39 -15.41 -3.17
C SER A 54 -3.08 -16.15 -2.93
N LEU A 55 -2.20 -15.63 -2.06
CA LEU A 55 -0.92 -16.26 -1.73
C LEU A 55 -1.09 -17.25 -0.58
N ASN A 56 -0.47 -18.42 -0.71
CA ASN A 56 -0.36 -19.32 0.43
C ASN A 56 0.61 -18.78 1.49
N LEU A 57 0.53 -19.31 2.71
CA LEU A 57 1.31 -18.84 3.85
C LEU A 57 2.82 -18.91 3.61
N ASN A 58 3.31 -19.97 2.95
CA ASN A 58 4.74 -20.13 2.68
C ASN A 58 5.25 -19.06 1.72
N LEU A 59 4.52 -18.78 0.64
CA LEU A 59 4.91 -17.74 -0.33
C LEU A 59 4.89 -16.34 0.30
N LYS A 60 3.93 -16.04 1.20
CA LYS A 60 3.93 -14.80 1.99
C LYS A 60 5.20 -14.68 2.83
N LYS A 61 5.60 -15.76 3.52
CA LYS A 61 6.83 -15.80 4.33
C LYS A 61 8.09 -15.67 3.48
N ASP A 62 8.13 -16.32 2.33
CA ASP A 62 9.26 -16.22 1.41
C ASP A 62 9.40 -14.80 0.88
N TYR A 63 8.27 -14.13 0.57
CA TYR A 63 8.30 -12.72 0.19
C TYR A 63 8.79 -11.81 1.32
N ILE A 64 8.36 -12.04 2.56
CA ILE A 64 8.84 -11.30 3.73
C ILE A 64 10.37 -11.43 3.88
N LYS A 65 10.90 -12.65 3.82
CA LYS A 65 12.34 -12.92 3.94
C LYS A 65 13.14 -12.27 2.81
N ALA A 66 12.67 -12.40 1.57
CA ALA A 66 13.31 -11.78 0.42
C ALA A 66 13.27 -10.25 0.50
N ALA A 67 12.14 -9.66 0.91
CA ALA A 67 12.01 -8.22 1.10
C ALA A 67 12.97 -7.71 2.19
N GLY A 68 13.12 -8.43 3.30
CA GLY A 68 14.10 -8.09 4.33
C GLY A 68 15.54 -8.11 3.82
N LYS A 69 15.89 -9.07 2.96
CA LYS A 69 17.21 -9.18 2.32
C LYS A 69 17.51 -7.99 1.39
N PHE A 70 16.49 -7.51 0.65
CA PHE A 70 16.64 -6.40 -0.30
C PHE A 70 16.28 -5.03 0.29
N LYS A 71 15.93 -4.95 1.56
CA LYS A 71 15.66 -3.69 2.25
C LYS A 71 16.87 -2.77 2.17
N ILE A 72 16.65 -1.55 1.71
CA ILE A 72 17.71 -0.55 1.61
C ILE A 72 17.91 0.11 2.98
N ALA A 73 19.16 0.35 3.34
CA ALA A 73 19.49 0.98 4.63
C ALA A 73 18.88 2.39 4.73
N GLY A 74 18.15 2.63 5.82
CA GLY A 74 17.43 3.89 6.06
C GLY A 74 15.98 3.87 5.62
N ASP A 75 15.55 2.91 4.77
CA ASP A 75 14.16 2.75 4.38
C ASP A 75 13.36 2.02 5.45
N VAL A 76 12.07 2.35 5.52
CA VAL A 76 11.09 1.63 6.34
C VAL A 76 10.41 0.57 5.48
N LEU A 77 10.45 -0.68 5.93
CA LEU A 77 9.75 -1.79 5.28
C LEU A 77 8.49 -2.14 6.06
N TYR A 78 7.35 -2.11 5.38
CA TYR A 78 6.05 -2.51 5.92
C TYR A 78 5.62 -3.86 5.35
N ALA A 79 4.90 -4.67 6.15
CA ALA A 79 4.33 -5.93 5.70
C ALA A 79 2.87 -6.11 6.12
N GLY A 80 2.02 -6.56 5.21
CA GLY A 80 0.67 -7.03 5.50
C GLY A 80 0.72 -8.42 6.13
N ILE A 81 -0.03 -8.59 7.22
CA ILE A 81 -0.11 -9.86 7.95
C ILE A 81 -1.53 -10.43 7.99
N SER A 82 -2.43 -9.89 7.18
CA SER A 82 -3.85 -10.24 7.24
C SER A 82 -4.12 -11.70 6.85
N SER A 83 -4.88 -12.39 7.69
CA SER A 83 -5.45 -13.71 7.46
C SER A 83 -6.82 -13.82 8.14
N ASN A 84 -7.65 -14.78 7.71
CA ASN A 84 -8.87 -15.15 8.45
C ASN A 84 -8.56 -15.97 9.71
N CYS A 85 -7.33 -16.45 9.86
CA CYS A 85 -6.83 -17.17 11.02
C CYS A 85 -5.88 -16.28 11.82
N LEU A 86 -6.19 -15.99 13.08
CA LEU A 86 -5.39 -15.11 13.92
C LEU A 86 -3.96 -15.63 14.09
N GLU A 87 -3.79 -16.94 14.27
CA GLU A 87 -2.49 -17.58 14.43
C GLU A 87 -1.60 -17.41 13.20
N GLU A 88 -2.16 -17.45 11.98
CA GLU A 88 -1.41 -17.18 10.77
C GLU A 88 -0.96 -15.70 10.68
N SER A 89 -1.80 -14.76 11.12
CA SER A 89 -1.43 -13.34 11.21
C SER A 89 -0.29 -13.14 12.19
N ILE A 90 -0.31 -13.80 13.35
CA ILE A 90 0.76 -13.75 14.36
C ILE A 90 2.05 -14.38 13.80
N GLU A 91 1.95 -15.50 13.10
CA GLU A 91 3.10 -16.18 12.49
C GLU A 91 3.76 -15.31 11.40
N LEU A 92 2.95 -14.64 10.56
CA LEU A 92 3.43 -13.68 9.57
C LEU A 92 4.11 -12.48 10.24
N ALA A 93 3.54 -11.96 11.34
CA ALA A 93 4.14 -10.88 12.09
C ALA A 93 5.51 -11.25 12.67
N LYS A 94 5.63 -12.41 13.32
CA LYS A 94 6.91 -12.89 13.84
C LYS A 94 7.94 -13.04 12.73
N THR A 95 7.56 -13.70 11.61
CA THR A 95 8.44 -13.82 10.44
C THR A 95 8.85 -12.44 9.89
N SER A 96 7.95 -11.45 9.92
CA SER A 96 8.23 -10.09 9.45
C SER A 96 9.31 -9.42 10.29
N PHE A 97 9.15 -9.39 11.60
CA PHE A 97 10.14 -8.73 12.48
C PHE A 97 11.48 -9.48 12.50
N ASP A 98 11.46 -10.81 12.48
CA ASP A 98 12.68 -11.64 12.35
C ASP A 98 13.44 -11.37 11.03
N SER A 99 12.74 -10.89 10.00
CA SER A 99 13.31 -10.56 8.69
C SER A 99 13.63 -9.06 8.50
N GLY A 100 13.48 -8.23 9.55
CA GLY A 100 13.84 -6.81 9.50
C GLY A 100 12.75 -5.87 8.98
N VAL A 101 11.49 -6.30 8.95
CA VAL A 101 10.33 -5.43 8.75
C VAL A 101 10.18 -4.47 9.94
N ASP A 102 9.86 -3.21 9.69
CA ASP A 102 9.76 -2.18 10.74
C ASP A 102 8.37 -2.06 11.36
N ALA A 103 7.33 -2.32 10.58
CA ALA A 103 5.94 -2.30 11.04
C ALA A 103 5.07 -3.25 10.21
N VAL A 104 4.06 -3.82 10.86
CA VAL A 104 3.09 -4.68 10.19
C VAL A 104 1.72 -4.01 10.11
N ALA A 105 0.93 -4.38 9.09
CA ALA A 105 -0.43 -3.88 8.94
C ALA A 105 -1.42 -5.04 8.88
N ALA A 106 -2.51 -4.93 9.63
CA ALA A 106 -3.56 -5.95 9.69
C ALA A 106 -4.93 -5.35 9.33
N THR A 107 -5.66 -6.04 8.45
CA THR A 107 -7.10 -5.83 8.23
C THR A 107 -7.91 -6.71 9.17
N LEU A 108 -9.20 -6.44 9.31
CA LEU A 108 -10.10 -7.42 9.93
C LEU A 108 -10.13 -8.72 9.11
N PRO A 109 -10.32 -9.88 9.76
CA PRO A 109 -10.70 -11.12 9.09
C PRO A 109 -12.00 -10.91 8.30
N SER A 110 -12.05 -11.34 7.03
CA SER A 110 -13.10 -10.95 6.09
C SER A 110 -14.26 -11.97 5.97
N HIS A 111 -14.11 -13.18 6.51
CA HIS A 111 -15.10 -14.25 6.28
C HIS A 111 -16.35 -14.09 7.15
N TYR A 112 -16.20 -13.72 8.42
CA TYR A 112 -17.31 -13.48 9.32
C TYR A 112 -17.47 -12.00 9.63
N HIS A 113 -18.71 -11.51 9.67
CA HIS A 113 -18.99 -10.18 10.19
C HIS A 113 -18.71 -10.13 11.71
N LEU A 114 -17.92 -9.14 12.11
CA LEU A 114 -17.57 -8.90 13.51
C LEU A 114 -18.40 -7.74 14.06
N SER A 115 -18.85 -7.87 15.32
CA SER A 115 -19.37 -6.73 16.06
C SER A 115 -18.24 -5.76 16.41
N THR A 116 -18.57 -4.52 16.75
CA THR A 116 -17.60 -3.49 17.19
C THR A 116 -16.69 -3.99 18.32
N ASP A 117 -17.25 -4.69 19.32
CA ASP A 117 -16.47 -5.29 20.39
C ASP A 117 -15.51 -6.40 19.90
N GLN A 118 -15.96 -7.23 18.95
CA GLN A 118 -15.10 -8.25 18.35
C GLN A 118 -13.98 -7.65 17.50
N MET A 119 -14.23 -6.54 16.79
CA MET A 119 -13.18 -5.81 16.04
C MET A 119 -12.09 -5.31 16.98
N ARG A 120 -12.48 -4.69 18.11
CA ARG A 120 -11.54 -4.21 19.13
C ARG A 120 -10.72 -5.37 19.69
N LYS A 121 -11.39 -6.42 20.16
CA LYS A 121 -10.74 -7.61 20.73
C LYS A 121 -9.80 -8.31 19.78
N TYR A 122 -10.12 -8.34 18.48
CA TYR A 122 -9.23 -8.91 17.46
C TYR A 122 -7.89 -8.16 17.43
N PHE A 123 -7.91 -6.82 17.39
CA PHE A 123 -6.68 -6.04 17.38
C PHE A 123 -5.93 -6.11 18.71
N GLU A 124 -6.61 -6.12 19.84
CA GLU A 124 -5.99 -6.29 21.17
C GLU A 124 -5.24 -7.63 21.24
N GLN A 125 -5.91 -8.73 20.89
CA GLN A 125 -5.32 -10.08 20.88
C GLN A 125 -4.15 -10.22 19.89
N LEU A 126 -4.26 -9.55 18.73
CA LEU A 126 -3.18 -9.51 17.76
C LEU A 126 -1.97 -8.78 18.35
N ALA A 127 -2.16 -7.57 18.88
CA ALA A 127 -1.08 -6.74 19.40
C ALA A 127 -0.38 -7.35 20.63
N GLU A 128 -1.08 -8.16 21.43
CA GLU A 128 -0.49 -8.89 22.56
C GLU A 128 0.57 -9.91 22.12
N GLN A 129 0.51 -10.42 20.89
CA GLN A 129 1.33 -11.52 20.41
C GLN A 129 2.29 -11.10 19.27
N VAL A 130 2.14 -9.88 18.76
CA VAL A 130 3.00 -9.32 17.71
C VAL A 130 4.20 -8.62 18.37
N PRO A 131 5.45 -8.94 17.96
CA PRO A 131 6.64 -8.45 18.65
C PRO A 131 7.06 -7.02 18.27
N GLY A 132 6.20 -6.24 17.60
CA GLY A 132 6.54 -4.87 17.18
C GLY A 132 5.33 -4.05 16.71
N PRO A 133 5.55 -2.91 16.07
CA PRO A 133 4.53 -1.94 15.74
C PRO A 133 3.47 -2.46 14.77
N VAL A 134 2.19 -2.13 15.04
CA VAL A 134 1.02 -2.53 14.25
C VAL A 134 0.32 -1.29 13.67
N ILE A 135 -0.07 -1.36 12.40
CA ILE A 135 -0.94 -0.42 11.72
C ILE A 135 -2.31 -1.06 11.54
N ILE A 136 -3.35 -0.39 12.02
CA ILE A 136 -4.74 -0.79 11.82
C ILE A 136 -5.13 -0.47 10.37
N TYR A 137 -5.51 -1.48 9.59
CA TYR A 137 -5.84 -1.27 8.18
C TYR A 137 -7.34 -1.41 7.92
N ASN A 138 -8.01 -0.29 7.67
CA ASN A 138 -9.42 -0.24 7.30
C ASN A 138 -9.57 -0.31 5.77
N ILE A 139 -10.27 -1.35 5.27
CA ILE A 139 -10.53 -1.57 3.83
C ILE A 139 -11.88 -2.28 3.60
N PRO A 140 -13.01 -1.58 3.73
CA PRO A 140 -14.34 -2.19 3.64
C PRO A 140 -14.66 -2.88 2.33
N VAL A 141 -14.02 -2.47 1.23
CA VAL A 141 -14.21 -3.09 -0.10
C VAL A 141 -13.82 -4.57 -0.13
N THR A 142 -12.95 -5.03 0.77
CA THR A 142 -12.50 -6.42 0.85
C THR A 142 -12.91 -7.12 2.13
N THR A 143 -13.05 -6.39 3.24
CA THR A 143 -13.45 -6.97 4.52
C THR A 143 -14.96 -6.94 4.73
N HIS A 144 -15.70 -6.17 3.92
CA HIS A 144 -17.14 -5.91 4.05
C HIS A 144 -17.55 -5.29 5.40
N MET A 145 -16.57 -4.73 6.13
CA MET A 145 -16.74 -4.08 7.42
C MET A 145 -15.92 -2.81 7.47
N SER A 146 -16.51 -1.74 7.99
CA SER A 146 -15.80 -0.50 8.33
C SER A 146 -15.46 -0.54 9.82
N ILE A 147 -14.20 -0.29 10.18
CA ILE A 147 -13.79 -0.19 11.57
C ILE A 147 -14.25 1.19 12.08
N PRO A 148 -15.10 1.28 13.11
CA PRO A 148 -15.52 2.57 13.66
C PRO A 148 -14.31 3.42 14.09
N LEU A 149 -14.36 4.74 13.84
CA LEU A 149 -13.25 5.64 14.20
C LEU A 149 -12.99 5.66 15.71
N GLU A 150 -14.03 5.54 16.52
CA GLU A 150 -13.93 5.44 17.97
C GLU A 150 -13.15 4.19 18.43
N VAL A 151 -13.28 3.07 17.71
CA VAL A 151 -12.50 1.85 18.01
C VAL A 151 -11.02 2.07 17.67
N ILE A 152 -10.74 2.71 16.53
CA ILE A 152 -9.37 3.03 16.14
C ILE A 152 -8.75 4.02 17.14
N ASP A 153 -9.51 5.03 17.57
CA ASP A 153 -9.04 6.01 18.54
C ASP A 153 -8.77 5.39 19.93
N GLU A 154 -9.64 4.48 20.39
CA GLU A 154 -9.41 3.71 21.62
C GLU A 154 -8.11 2.87 21.52
N LEU A 155 -7.96 2.11 20.46
CA LEU A 155 -6.76 1.26 20.20
C LEU A 155 -5.50 2.12 20.07
N SER A 156 -5.59 3.31 19.48
CA SER A 156 -4.45 4.20 19.25
C SER A 156 -3.79 4.74 20.53
N ARG A 157 -4.40 4.51 21.69
CA ARG A 157 -3.83 4.87 23.02
C ARG A 157 -2.82 3.84 23.51
N ASP A 158 -2.78 2.67 22.89
CA ASP A 158 -1.78 1.65 23.12
C ASP A 158 -0.61 1.87 22.17
N GLU A 159 0.60 2.06 22.69
CA GLU A 159 1.82 2.37 21.94
C GLU A 159 2.21 1.33 20.89
N ARG A 160 1.64 0.13 20.97
CA ARG A 160 1.83 -0.93 19.96
C ARG A 160 1.17 -0.56 18.63
N PHE A 161 0.11 0.26 18.63
CA PHE A 161 -0.53 0.77 17.43
C PHE A 161 0.05 2.13 17.04
N ILE A 162 0.82 2.15 15.96
CA ILE A 162 1.53 3.35 15.52
C ILE A 162 0.80 4.16 14.46
N GLY A 163 -0.32 3.66 13.97
CA GLY A 163 -1.10 4.37 12.96
C GLY A 163 -2.24 3.56 12.39
N THR A 164 -2.98 4.22 11.52
CA THR A 164 -4.03 3.62 10.71
C THR A 164 -3.82 3.88 9.23
N LYS A 165 -4.07 2.86 8.40
CA LYS A 165 -4.25 3.03 6.95
C LYS A 165 -5.74 2.98 6.65
N ASP A 166 -6.29 4.04 6.10
CA ASP A 166 -7.69 4.08 5.72
C ASP A 166 -7.87 4.11 4.19
N SER A 167 -8.53 3.08 3.67
CA SER A 167 -8.85 2.92 2.25
C SER A 167 -10.35 3.03 1.96
N GLU A 168 -11.14 3.47 2.93
CA GLU A 168 -12.56 3.74 2.74
C GLU A 168 -12.77 5.01 1.93
N ARG A 169 -13.65 4.93 0.93
CA ARG A 169 -13.95 6.07 0.06
C ARG A 169 -15.12 6.87 0.62
N ASN A 170 -14.88 7.53 1.75
CA ASN A 170 -15.86 8.34 2.48
C ASN A 170 -15.19 9.66 2.92
N GLU A 171 -15.69 10.79 2.40
CA GLU A 171 -15.11 12.12 2.65
C GLU A 171 -15.32 12.57 4.10
N GLU A 172 -16.49 12.31 4.67
CA GLU A 172 -16.79 12.65 6.06
C GLU A 172 -15.87 11.88 7.01
N ARG A 173 -15.67 10.59 6.77
CA ARG A 173 -14.73 9.77 7.52
C ARG A 173 -13.29 10.27 7.43
N LEU A 174 -12.86 10.69 6.23
CA LEU A 174 -11.53 11.29 6.05
C LEU A 174 -11.38 12.53 6.92
N GLN A 175 -12.35 13.44 6.87
CA GLN A 175 -12.32 14.67 7.69
C GLN A 175 -12.26 14.34 9.18
N GLN A 176 -13.14 13.49 9.68
CA GLN A 176 -13.17 13.06 11.08
C GLN A 176 -11.85 12.38 11.50
N SER A 177 -11.26 11.57 10.65
CA SER A 177 -9.96 10.93 10.91
C SER A 177 -8.84 11.95 11.10
N LEU A 178 -8.79 12.98 10.25
CA LEU A 178 -7.80 14.03 10.35
C LEU A 178 -8.03 14.93 11.57
N GLU A 179 -9.27 15.22 11.94
CA GLU A 179 -9.60 15.93 13.17
C GLU A 179 -9.11 15.16 14.42
N LEU A 180 -9.20 13.84 14.43
CA LEU A 180 -8.75 13.00 15.54
C LEU A 180 -7.22 12.91 15.64
N TRP A 181 -6.51 12.81 14.52
CA TRP A 181 -5.12 12.33 14.55
C TRP A 181 -4.07 13.25 13.93
N SER A 182 -4.41 14.29 13.17
CA SER A 182 -3.43 15.18 12.51
C SER A 182 -2.45 15.86 13.50
N GLY A 183 -2.92 16.17 14.71
CA GLY A 183 -2.11 16.79 15.77
C GLY A 183 -1.29 15.81 16.63
N ARG A 184 -1.44 14.50 16.47
CA ARG A 184 -0.77 13.49 17.29
C ARG A 184 0.62 13.20 16.75
N GLU A 185 1.61 13.03 17.65
CA GLU A 185 2.99 12.68 17.30
C GLU A 185 3.29 11.17 17.42
N ASP A 186 2.41 10.44 18.09
CA ASP A 186 2.54 9.02 18.43
C ASP A 186 1.73 8.10 17.51
N PHE A 187 0.77 8.63 16.74
CA PHE A 187 -0.12 7.87 15.88
C PHE A 187 -0.23 8.50 14.50
N CYS A 188 0.05 7.74 13.44
CA CYS A 188 0.06 8.21 12.06
C CYS A 188 -1.23 7.90 11.31
N HIS A 189 -1.71 8.85 10.51
CA HIS A 189 -2.78 8.64 9.56
C HIS A 189 -2.20 8.44 8.16
N PHE A 190 -2.49 7.31 7.52
CA PHE A 190 -2.10 7.01 6.13
C PHE A 190 -3.32 6.95 5.22
N MET A 191 -3.38 7.84 4.23
CA MET A 191 -4.46 7.85 3.23
C MET A 191 -4.28 6.73 2.21
N GLY A 192 -5.24 5.81 2.19
CA GLY A 192 -5.28 4.70 1.23
C GLY A 192 -6.12 4.98 -0.02
N TRP A 193 -6.97 6.02 0.00
CA TRP A 193 -7.75 6.48 -1.16
C TRP A 193 -6.92 7.46 -1.99
N ALA A 194 -6.23 6.96 -3.02
CA ALA A 194 -5.28 7.74 -3.82
C ALA A 194 -5.89 9.02 -4.45
N GLY A 195 -7.19 9.01 -4.81
CA GLY A 195 -7.88 10.20 -5.35
C GLY A 195 -8.06 11.35 -4.36
N LYS A 196 -7.69 11.17 -3.09
CA LYS A 196 -7.72 12.21 -2.04
C LYS A 196 -6.34 12.50 -1.45
N SER A 197 -5.26 12.13 -2.15
CA SER A 197 -3.90 12.26 -1.63
C SER A 197 -3.52 13.71 -1.30
N ALA A 198 -3.70 14.64 -2.22
CA ALA A 198 -3.37 16.06 -1.99
C ALA A 198 -4.22 16.66 -0.87
N GLU A 199 -5.53 16.45 -0.91
CA GLU A 199 -6.46 16.94 0.13
C GLU A 199 -6.10 16.38 1.51
N ALA A 200 -5.81 15.08 1.61
CA ALA A 200 -5.45 14.45 2.88
C ALA A 200 -4.14 15.02 3.45
N LEU A 201 -3.11 15.20 2.62
CA LEU A 201 -1.84 15.76 3.07
C LEU A 201 -1.97 17.23 3.51
N ILE A 202 -2.72 18.06 2.76
CA ILE A 202 -2.97 19.47 3.10
C ILE A 202 -3.66 19.57 4.47
N ASN A 203 -4.54 18.62 4.78
CA ASN A 203 -5.30 18.58 6.03
C ASN A 203 -4.62 17.74 7.14
N GLY A 204 -3.35 17.35 6.97
CA GLY A 204 -2.52 16.79 8.03
C GLY A 204 -2.44 15.27 8.09
N SER A 205 -2.75 14.55 7.00
CA SER A 205 -2.37 13.14 6.88
C SER A 205 -0.85 12.99 6.90
N ASP A 206 -0.32 12.01 7.62
CA ASP A 206 1.12 11.80 7.76
C ASP A 206 1.74 11.09 6.57
N GLY A 207 0.94 10.35 5.81
CA GLY A 207 1.43 9.63 4.66
C GLY A 207 0.34 9.15 3.71
N LEU A 208 0.80 8.62 2.59
CA LEU A 208 -0.02 8.12 1.49
C LEU A 208 0.33 6.66 1.20
N ILE A 209 -0.69 5.85 0.90
CA ILE A 209 -0.46 4.45 0.47
C ILE A 209 -1.16 4.18 -0.88
N PRO A 210 -0.72 4.82 -1.97
CA PRO A 210 -1.33 4.74 -3.28
C PRO A 210 -0.79 3.57 -4.11
N SER A 211 -1.66 2.77 -4.72
CA SER A 211 -1.22 1.68 -5.61
C SER A 211 -0.54 2.18 -6.88
N THR A 212 -0.87 3.38 -7.37
CA THR A 212 -0.21 4.06 -8.50
C THR A 212 1.27 4.34 -8.23
N GLY A 213 1.69 4.37 -6.96
CA GLY A 213 3.08 4.47 -6.55
C GLY A 213 3.97 3.33 -7.08
N ASN A 214 3.41 2.18 -7.43
CA ASN A 214 4.16 1.11 -8.11
C ASN A 214 4.70 1.51 -9.48
N ILE A 215 4.03 2.45 -10.16
CA ILE A 215 4.41 2.95 -11.49
C ILE A 215 5.19 4.26 -11.36
N CYS A 216 4.66 5.22 -10.61
CA CYS A 216 5.19 6.58 -10.52
C CYS A 216 5.23 7.07 -9.06
N PRO A 217 6.13 6.56 -8.22
CA PRO A 217 6.25 7.02 -6.83
C PRO A 217 6.67 8.49 -6.74
N GLY A 218 7.42 9.00 -7.72
CA GLY A 218 7.87 10.38 -7.76
C GLY A 218 6.76 11.43 -7.79
N ILE A 219 5.59 11.12 -8.36
CA ILE A 219 4.43 12.03 -8.33
C ILE A 219 4.04 12.38 -6.89
N TYR A 220 4.08 11.39 -6.00
CA TYR A 220 3.68 11.58 -4.60
C TYR A 220 4.77 12.24 -3.77
N ASP A 221 6.05 11.95 -4.05
CA ASP A 221 7.19 12.65 -3.46
C ASP A 221 7.17 14.14 -3.82
N ASP A 222 6.94 14.46 -5.09
CA ASP A 222 6.81 15.84 -5.55
C ASP A 222 5.54 16.54 -5.02
N MET A 223 4.43 15.80 -4.86
CA MET A 223 3.21 16.31 -4.22
C MET A 223 3.48 16.71 -2.75
N ILE A 224 4.21 15.90 -2.01
CA ILE A 224 4.62 16.21 -0.62
C ILE A 224 5.49 17.46 -0.61
N LYS A 225 6.48 17.57 -1.51
CA LYS A 225 7.35 18.76 -1.63
C LYS A 225 6.55 20.02 -1.95
N ALA A 226 5.60 19.96 -2.90
CA ALA A 226 4.74 21.06 -3.27
C ALA A 226 3.92 21.56 -2.06
N ILE A 227 3.34 20.63 -1.28
CA ILE A 227 2.58 20.97 -0.08
C ILE A 227 3.46 21.64 0.99
N TYR A 228 4.66 21.12 1.24
CA TYR A 228 5.61 21.76 2.17
C TYR A 228 6.08 23.15 1.69
N ALA A 229 6.11 23.38 0.39
CA ALA A 229 6.39 24.71 -0.19
C ALA A 229 5.17 25.65 -0.19
N GLY A 230 3.98 25.17 0.20
CA GLY A 230 2.73 25.94 0.14
C GLY A 230 2.12 26.03 -1.27
N ASP A 231 2.64 25.27 -2.23
CA ASP A 231 2.15 25.24 -3.62
C ASP A 231 1.03 24.18 -3.77
N HIS A 232 -0.16 24.56 -3.32
CA HIS A 232 -1.33 23.68 -3.40
C HIS A 232 -1.80 23.48 -4.85
N ASP A 233 -1.59 24.44 -5.74
CA ASP A 233 -1.98 24.31 -7.15
C ASP A 233 -1.17 23.20 -7.83
N GLU A 234 0.14 23.16 -7.57
CA GLU A 234 1.00 22.08 -8.05
C GLU A 234 0.63 20.73 -7.43
N ALA A 235 0.32 20.68 -6.13
CA ALA A 235 -0.14 19.47 -5.48
C ALA A 235 -1.41 18.90 -6.14
N PHE A 236 -2.40 19.75 -6.45
CA PHE A 236 -3.62 19.33 -7.16
C PHE A 236 -3.36 19.00 -8.64
N ARG A 237 -2.41 19.62 -9.30
CA ARG A 237 -1.97 19.24 -10.65
C ARG A 237 -1.41 17.82 -10.64
N LEU A 238 -0.53 17.50 -9.68
CA LEU A 238 0.03 16.15 -9.49
C LEU A 238 -1.05 15.12 -9.11
N GLN A 239 -2.05 15.51 -8.31
CA GLN A 239 -3.22 14.68 -8.02
C GLN A 239 -3.96 14.27 -9.30
N LYS A 240 -4.26 15.24 -10.19
CA LYS A 240 -4.93 14.93 -11.47
C LYS A 240 -4.12 13.97 -12.34
N LEU A 241 -2.82 14.08 -12.32
CA LEU A 241 -1.91 13.19 -13.04
C LEU A 241 -1.93 11.77 -12.46
N SER A 242 -1.86 11.65 -11.13
CA SER A 242 -2.03 10.39 -10.42
C SER A 242 -3.37 9.73 -10.72
N ASP A 243 -4.47 10.51 -10.74
CA ASP A 243 -5.81 10.02 -11.04
C ASP A 243 -5.91 9.52 -12.49
N ALA A 244 -5.31 10.22 -13.44
CA ALA A 244 -5.26 9.80 -14.83
C ALA A 244 -4.56 8.45 -14.99
N LEU A 245 -3.40 8.27 -14.34
CA LEU A 245 -2.67 6.99 -14.32
C LEU A 245 -3.45 5.89 -13.62
N GLY A 246 -4.05 6.19 -12.48
CA GLY A 246 -4.89 5.26 -11.73
C GLY A 246 -6.07 4.74 -12.57
N ASN A 247 -6.71 5.65 -13.31
CA ASN A 247 -7.83 5.31 -14.19
C ASN A 247 -7.44 4.37 -15.34
N VAL A 248 -6.19 4.39 -15.82
CA VAL A 248 -5.73 3.46 -16.86
C VAL A 248 -5.93 2.01 -16.45
N TYR A 249 -5.54 1.66 -15.23
CA TYR A 249 -5.59 0.25 -14.78
C TYR A 249 -6.79 -0.10 -13.89
N GLN A 250 -7.52 0.89 -13.35
CA GLN A 250 -8.66 0.64 -12.44
C GLN A 250 -10.02 0.83 -13.09
N ASN A 251 -10.19 1.83 -13.99
CA ASN A 251 -11.49 2.20 -14.47
C ASN A 251 -12.21 1.04 -15.22
N GLY A 252 -13.45 0.75 -14.81
CA GLY A 252 -14.28 -0.32 -15.38
C GLY A 252 -13.82 -1.75 -15.08
N LYS A 253 -12.92 -1.94 -14.10
CA LYS A 253 -12.38 -3.25 -13.70
C LYS A 253 -12.74 -3.59 -12.26
N LEU A 254 -12.93 -4.88 -12.01
CA LEU A 254 -12.93 -5.41 -10.64
C LEU A 254 -11.54 -5.27 -10.01
N LEU A 255 -11.48 -5.30 -8.68
CA LEU A 255 -10.20 -5.17 -7.97
C LEU A 255 -9.15 -6.16 -8.47
N GLY A 256 -9.47 -7.46 -8.57
CA GLY A 256 -8.54 -8.47 -9.06
C GLY A 256 -8.06 -8.25 -10.50
N GLU A 257 -8.94 -7.70 -11.38
CA GLU A 257 -8.56 -7.35 -12.75
C GLU A 257 -7.62 -6.14 -12.78
N SER A 258 -7.83 -5.17 -11.89
CA SER A 258 -6.97 -3.99 -11.77
C SER A 258 -5.57 -4.34 -11.25
N LEU A 259 -5.42 -5.39 -10.44
CA LEU A 259 -4.11 -5.87 -9.98
C LEU A 259 -3.29 -6.45 -11.13
N TRP A 260 -3.90 -7.25 -12.00
CA TRP A 260 -3.23 -7.71 -13.22
C TRP A 260 -2.87 -6.54 -14.12
N ALA A 261 -3.81 -5.61 -14.36
CA ALA A 261 -3.59 -4.46 -15.20
C ALA A 261 -2.41 -3.59 -14.69
N LEU A 262 -2.28 -3.43 -13.38
CA LEU A 262 -1.14 -2.75 -12.76
C LEU A 262 0.19 -3.47 -13.08
N LYS A 263 0.23 -4.80 -12.94
CA LYS A 263 1.43 -5.59 -13.27
C LYS A 263 1.80 -5.51 -14.76
N VAL A 264 0.83 -5.44 -15.66
CA VAL A 264 1.08 -5.20 -17.10
C VAL A 264 1.83 -3.88 -17.29
N LEU A 265 1.41 -2.80 -16.62
CA LEU A 265 2.10 -1.52 -16.71
C LEU A 265 3.49 -1.57 -16.06
N MET A 266 3.65 -2.32 -14.98
CA MET A 266 4.96 -2.51 -14.36
C MET A 266 5.89 -3.36 -15.23
N GLN A 267 5.37 -4.33 -16.00
CA GLN A 267 6.15 -5.06 -16.99
C GLN A 267 6.61 -4.15 -18.14
N GLU A 268 5.76 -3.24 -18.60
CA GLU A 268 6.12 -2.23 -19.60
C GLU A 268 7.26 -1.33 -19.11
N LEU A 269 7.37 -1.15 -17.79
CA LEU A 269 8.44 -0.43 -17.11
C LEU A 269 9.62 -1.33 -16.70
N TYR A 270 9.66 -2.59 -17.11
CA TYR A 270 10.70 -3.56 -16.76
C TYR A 270 10.89 -3.79 -15.23
N LEU A 271 9.88 -3.49 -14.41
CA LEU A 271 9.94 -3.62 -12.95
C LEU A 271 9.64 -5.05 -12.49
N CYS A 272 8.62 -5.69 -13.06
CA CYS A 272 8.27 -7.09 -12.78
C CYS A 272 7.47 -7.68 -13.94
N ASN A 273 7.27 -9.00 -13.93
CA ASN A 273 6.40 -9.69 -14.88
C ASN A 273 4.90 -9.51 -14.54
N GLU A 274 4.03 -9.68 -15.56
CA GLU A 274 2.58 -9.53 -15.41
C GLU A 274 1.85 -10.72 -14.76
N TYR A 275 2.56 -11.77 -14.35
CA TYR A 275 1.95 -12.98 -13.80
C TYR A 275 1.18 -12.67 -12.52
N ILE A 276 -0.05 -13.16 -12.42
CA ILE A 276 -0.96 -12.93 -11.29
C ILE A 276 -1.40 -14.27 -10.68
N MET A 277 -1.49 -14.33 -9.36
CA MET A 277 -1.81 -15.57 -8.64
C MET A 277 -3.28 -16.01 -8.87
N PRO A 278 -3.54 -17.26 -9.25
CA PRO A 278 -4.90 -17.79 -9.26
C PRO A 278 -5.58 -17.67 -7.86
N PRO A 279 -6.92 -17.48 -7.79
CA PRO A 279 -7.90 -17.52 -8.87
C PRO A 279 -8.01 -16.26 -9.74
N LEU A 280 -7.20 -15.24 -9.44
CA LEU A 280 -7.07 -14.08 -10.32
C LEU A 280 -6.46 -14.51 -11.65
N ARG A 281 -6.77 -13.78 -12.71
CA ARG A 281 -6.33 -14.16 -14.07
C ARG A 281 -6.04 -12.95 -14.95
N ALA A 282 -5.17 -13.14 -15.92
CA ALA A 282 -4.96 -12.18 -16.99
C ALA A 282 -6.26 -11.93 -17.78
N LEU A 283 -6.46 -10.70 -18.23
CA LEU A 283 -7.47 -10.34 -19.19
C LEU A 283 -7.00 -10.70 -20.63
N SER A 284 -7.80 -10.32 -21.63
CA SER A 284 -7.48 -10.65 -23.03
C SER A 284 -6.25 -9.87 -23.54
N ALA A 285 -5.63 -10.39 -24.61
CA ALA A 285 -4.56 -9.67 -25.32
C ALA A 285 -5.04 -8.31 -25.88
N ALA A 286 -6.32 -8.20 -26.25
CA ALA A 286 -6.90 -6.93 -26.69
C ALA A 286 -6.97 -5.91 -25.53
N ASP A 287 -7.34 -6.36 -24.34
CA ASP A 287 -7.35 -5.51 -23.13
C ASP A 287 -5.93 -5.07 -22.77
N LYS A 288 -4.95 -5.97 -22.85
CA LYS A 288 -3.54 -5.65 -22.63
C LYS A 288 -3.05 -4.56 -23.57
N ASN A 289 -3.28 -4.72 -24.88
CA ASN A 289 -2.86 -3.74 -25.88
C ASN A 289 -3.53 -2.37 -25.68
N LYS A 290 -4.82 -2.37 -25.34
CA LYS A 290 -5.55 -1.13 -25.02
C LYS A 290 -4.97 -0.46 -23.78
N LEU A 291 -4.66 -1.22 -22.74
CA LEU A 291 -4.09 -0.74 -21.50
C LEU A 291 -2.73 -0.06 -21.74
N ILE A 292 -1.82 -0.72 -22.45
CA ILE A 292 -0.48 -0.19 -22.78
C ILE A 292 -0.60 1.09 -23.62
N LYS A 293 -1.47 1.07 -24.65
CA LYS A 293 -1.71 2.25 -25.49
C LYS A 293 -2.17 3.46 -24.66
N ASN A 294 -3.15 3.24 -23.78
CA ASN A 294 -3.68 4.32 -22.93
C ASN A 294 -2.61 4.83 -21.95
N PHE A 295 -1.79 3.94 -21.43
CA PHE A 295 -0.70 4.31 -20.54
C PHE A 295 0.31 5.23 -21.25
N HIS A 296 0.83 4.83 -22.41
CA HIS A 296 1.75 5.68 -23.18
C HIS A 296 1.13 7.04 -23.54
N GLN A 297 -0.15 7.08 -23.89
CA GLN A 297 -0.83 8.34 -24.16
C GLN A 297 -0.84 9.28 -22.95
N ILE A 298 -1.06 8.76 -21.72
CA ILE A 298 -1.02 9.58 -20.51
C ILE A 298 0.42 10.02 -20.19
N VAL A 299 1.40 9.15 -20.38
CA VAL A 299 2.82 9.47 -20.18
C VAL A 299 3.26 10.61 -21.10
N ASP A 300 2.94 10.52 -22.39
CA ASP A 300 3.29 11.51 -23.40
C ASP A 300 2.60 12.86 -23.13
N GLN A 301 1.29 12.85 -22.84
CA GLN A 301 0.52 14.07 -22.54
C GLN A 301 0.91 14.73 -21.23
N GLY A 302 1.28 13.92 -20.23
CA GLY A 302 1.67 14.40 -18.90
C GLY A 302 3.11 14.89 -18.79
N ASN A 303 3.92 14.78 -19.88
CA ASN A 303 5.37 14.95 -19.83
C ASN A 303 6.01 14.16 -18.68
N LEU A 304 5.45 12.98 -18.37
CA LEU A 304 5.97 12.12 -17.33
C LEU A 304 7.29 11.54 -17.76
N ILE A 305 8.37 11.95 -17.12
CA ILE A 305 9.66 11.27 -17.23
C ILE A 305 9.60 10.03 -16.35
N ILE A 306 9.00 8.97 -16.86
CA ILE A 306 9.13 7.64 -16.25
C ILE A 306 10.52 7.16 -16.64
N LYS A 307 11.53 7.53 -15.86
CA LYS A 307 12.89 7.01 -16.04
C LYS A 307 12.91 5.56 -15.60
N THR A 308 12.71 4.68 -16.54
CA THR A 308 13.24 3.32 -16.40
C THR A 308 14.74 3.40 -16.70
N ASP A 309 15.59 3.01 -15.77
CA ASP A 309 17.01 2.80 -16.04
C ASP A 309 17.15 1.64 -17.03
N THR A 310 16.92 1.89 -18.32
CA THR A 310 17.34 1.02 -19.41
C THR A 310 18.71 1.49 -19.91
N ASN A 311 19.71 1.48 -19.02
CA ASN A 311 21.12 1.53 -19.37
C ASN A 311 21.80 0.42 -18.56
N VAL A 312 21.73 -0.79 -19.09
CA VAL A 312 22.72 -1.84 -18.90
C VAL A 312 23.24 -2.21 -20.30
#